data_11fe89d9df20d5d0198d45ede33b96b7
#
_entry.id   11fe89d9df20d5d0198d45ede33b96b7
#
_cell.length_a   1.000
_cell.length_b   1.000
_cell.length_c   1.000
_cell.angle_alpha   90.00
_cell.angle_beta   90.00
_cell.angle_gamma   90.00
#
_symmetry.space_group_name_H-M   'P 1'
#
loop_
_entity.id
_entity.type
_entity.pdbx_description
1 polymer ?
#
loop_
_entity_poly.entity_id
_entity_poly.type
_entity_poly.pdbx_seq_one_letter_code
_entity_poly.pdbx_strand_id
1 'polypeptide(L)'
;MRHLRSLVGLSSVAVGMLSLTLFSLPVQAEMYVAGQVGVSLPNSFSNVNGVGSNTGLTASDLSLQNSVMYGAKLGYYFDSIKWLGIETEVFNSTPHLKQQNVTVNPGAFNVNVSGQDVRVLNWAPINVVVRHQMGHFEPYAGVGLGLFFAQVKESQTGESSSSTRPGLNTQLGARYLVTKNVALFGEWKYNYASFNFSGSAPTQATGGFEGNYSAHILAFGVGYHF
;
A
#
# COMPACT_ATOMS: atom_id res chain seq x y z
N MET A 1 17.29 38.13 32.94
CA MET A 1 17.83 38.67 31.69
C MET A 1 18.65 37.62 30.98
N ARG A 2 18.20 37.08 29.90
CA ARG A 2 18.86 36.63 28.67
C ARG A 2 17.95 35.64 27.95
N HIS A 3 17.33 36.15 26.90
CA HIS A 3 16.56 35.40 25.93
C HIS A 3 17.49 34.46 25.16
N LEU A 4 17.14 33.17 25.07
CA LEU A 4 17.65 32.26 24.04
C LEU A 4 16.50 31.92 23.08
N ARG A 5 16.61 32.43 21.88
CA ARG A 5 15.75 32.13 20.73
C ARG A 5 16.09 30.73 20.25
N SER A 6 15.11 29.84 20.24
CA SER A 6 15.21 28.56 19.57
C SER A 6 15.03 28.77 18.07
N LEU A 7 16.07 28.47 17.31
CA LEU A 7 16.06 28.39 15.84
C LEU A 7 15.25 27.18 15.42
N VAL A 8 14.13 27.46 14.74
CA VAL A 8 13.37 26.45 14.02
C VAL A 8 14.18 26.08 12.77
N GLY A 9 14.72 24.87 12.77
CA GLY A 9 15.41 24.31 11.61
C GLY A 9 14.35 23.88 10.56
N LEU A 10 14.24 24.64 9.46
CA LEU A 10 13.59 24.20 8.24
C LEU A 10 14.43 23.07 7.63
N SER A 11 13.96 21.85 7.73
CA SER A 11 14.49 20.73 6.95
C SER A 11 14.04 20.87 5.49
N SER A 12 14.92 21.37 4.66
CA SER A 12 14.76 21.44 3.21
C SER A 12 14.77 20.02 2.67
N VAL A 13 13.58 19.55 2.23
CA VAL A 13 13.46 18.34 1.42
C VAL A 13 14.05 18.66 0.05
N ALA A 14 15.27 18.23 -0.18
CA ALA A 14 15.89 18.25 -1.50
C ALA A 14 15.15 17.24 -2.39
N VAL A 15 14.28 17.73 -3.25
CA VAL A 15 13.74 16.97 -4.37
C VAL A 15 14.89 16.76 -5.35
N GLY A 16 15.54 15.60 -5.26
CA GLY A 16 16.50 15.15 -6.25
C GLY A 16 15.77 14.91 -7.57
N MET A 17 15.87 15.84 -8.50
CA MET A 17 15.55 15.58 -9.91
C MET A 17 16.54 14.54 -10.40
N LEU A 18 16.07 13.29 -10.44
CA LEU A 18 16.77 12.21 -11.13
C LEU A 18 16.64 12.52 -12.63
N SER A 19 17.68 13.12 -13.20
CA SER A 19 17.82 13.27 -14.65
C SER A 19 17.95 11.86 -15.25
N LEU A 20 16.83 11.30 -15.68
CA LEU A 20 16.81 10.14 -16.55
C LEU A 20 17.45 10.56 -17.90
N THR A 21 18.74 10.32 -18.04
CA THR A 21 19.37 10.25 -19.35
C THR A 21 18.74 9.06 -20.07
N LEU A 22 17.82 9.34 -20.97
CA LEU A 22 17.22 8.37 -21.86
C LEU A 22 18.32 7.79 -22.73
N PHE A 23 18.85 6.64 -22.36
CA PHE A 23 19.61 5.81 -23.29
C PHE A 23 18.63 5.38 -24.37
N SER A 24 18.74 5.99 -25.54
CA SER A 24 18.08 5.52 -26.76
C SER A 24 18.74 4.21 -27.20
N LEU A 25 18.34 3.13 -26.56
CA LEU A 25 18.56 1.80 -27.09
C LEU A 25 17.51 1.58 -28.18
N PRO A 26 17.85 1.08 -29.35
CA PRO A 26 16.90 0.67 -30.38
C PRO A 26 16.32 -0.70 -29.95
N VAL A 27 15.57 -0.71 -28.89
CA VAL A 27 14.84 -1.88 -28.41
C VAL A 27 13.38 -1.56 -28.61
N GLN A 28 12.68 -2.36 -29.39
CA GLN A 28 11.23 -2.25 -29.60
C GLN A 28 10.41 -2.70 -28.37
N ALA A 29 11.03 -2.67 -27.23
CA ALA A 29 10.42 -2.99 -25.95
C ALA A 29 9.53 -1.84 -25.49
N GLU A 30 8.31 -2.16 -25.10
CA GLU A 30 7.34 -1.19 -24.65
C GLU A 30 7.51 -0.92 -23.15
N MET A 31 8.08 0.24 -22.81
CA MET A 31 8.07 0.76 -21.46
C MET A 31 6.88 1.69 -21.23
N TYR A 32 6.39 1.75 -20.03
CA TYR A 32 5.40 2.75 -19.64
C TYR A 32 5.62 3.24 -18.21
N VAL A 33 5.23 4.48 -17.98
CA VAL A 33 5.08 5.06 -16.65
C VAL A 33 3.63 5.46 -16.46
N ALA A 34 3.06 5.28 -15.27
CA ALA A 34 1.68 5.63 -15.02
C ALA A 34 1.49 6.23 -13.64
N GLY A 35 0.56 7.18 -13.54
CA GLY A 35 0.02 7.70 -12.29
C GLY A 35 -1.39 7.19 -12.07
N GLN A 36 -1.76 6.95 -10.81
CA GLN A 36 -3.07 6.43 -10.45
C GLN A 36 -3.62 7.04 -9.18
N VAL A 37 -4.94 7.11 -9.11
CA VAL A 37 -5.73 7.48 -7.93
C VAL A 37 -6.90 6.50 -7.80
N GLY A 38 -7.41 6.33 -6.60
CA GLY A 38 -8.52 5.40 -6.40
C GLY A 38 -9.05 5.39 -4.98
N VAL A 39 -9.84 4.37 -4.70
CA VAL A 39 -10.42 4.12 -3.38
C VAL A 39 -9.96 2.76 -2.90
N SER A 40 -9.40 2.74 -1.71
CA SER A 40 -9.08 1.53 -0.95
C SER A 40 -10.27 1.16 -0.08
N LEU A 41 -10.74 -0.07 -0.23
CA LEU A 41 -11.83 -0.70 0.48
C LEU A 41 -11.25 -1.82 1.35
N PRO A 42 -10.66 -1.51 2.51
CA PRO A 42 -10.07 -2.53 3.35
C PRO A 42 -11.16 -3.40 3.97
N ASN A 43 -10.90 -4.69 4.06
CA ASN A 43 -11.65 -5.58 4.93
C ASN A 43 -11.28 -5.29 6.40
N SER A 44 -12.04 -5.83 7.32
CA SER A 44 -11.64 -5.80 8.73
C SER A 44 -10.28 -6.46 8.91
N PHE A 45 -9.48 -5.91 9.80
CA PHE A 45 -8.23 -6.55 10.23
C PHE A 45 -8.59 -7.78 11.04
N SER A 46 -8.30 -8.96 10.53
CA SER A 46 -8.82 -10.25 11.02
C SER A 46 -7.73 -11.11 11.64
N ASN A 47 -8.14 -12.19 12.32
CA ASN A 47 -7.24 -13.11 13.02
C ASN A 47 -6.31 -12.37 14.00
N VAL A 48 -6.89 -11.50 14.81
CA VAL A 48 -6.14 -10.68 15.75
C VAL A 48 -5.71 -11.51 16.95
N ASN A 49 -4.40 -11.75 17.05
CA ASN A 49 -3.79 -12.50 18.14
C ASN A 49 -2.81 -11.63 18.91
N GLY A 50 -2.77 -11.82 20.21
CA GLY A 50 -1.77 -11.17 21.05
C GLY A 50 -0.40 -11.80 20.90
N VAL A 51 0.64 -10.97 20.94
CA VAL A 51 2.05 -11.40 20.90
C VAL A 51 2.83 -10.82 22.09
N GLY A 52 3.94 -11.44 22.45
CA GLY A 52 4.72 -11.06 23.62
C GLY A 52 3.97 -11.36 24.93
N SER A 53 3.78 -10.37 25.80
CA SER A 53 3.02 -10.52 27.05
C SER A 53 1.51 -10.75 26.83
N ASN A 54 0.99 -10.50 25.64
CA ASN A 54 -0.40 -10.76 25.27
C ASN A 54 -0.61 -12.13 24.61
N THR A 55 0.42 -12.98 24.56
CA THR A 55 0.31 -14.33 23.99
C THR A 55 -0.80 -15.12 24.63
N GLY A 56 -1.64 -15.76 23.79
CA GLY A 56 -2.82 -16.51 24.22
C GLY A 56 -4.11 -15.70 24.24
N LEU A 57 -4.04 -14.37 24.05
CA LEU A 57 -5.21 -13.54 23.82
C LEU A 57 -5.58 -13.53 22.34
N THR A 58 -6.87 -13.55 22.05
CA THR A 58 -7.40 -13.31 20.70
C THR A 58 -8.45 -12.21 20.78
N ALA A 59 -8.55 -11.44 19.71
CA ALA A 59 -9.52 -10.36 19.65
C ALA A 59 -10.44 -10.50 18.43
N SER A 60 -11.64 -9.93 18.53
CA SER A 60 -12.54 -9.84 17.38
C SER A 60 -11.95 -8.93 16.29
N ASP A 61 -12.45 -9.08 15.08
CA ASP A 61 -11.98 -8.31 13.91
C ASP A 61 -12.11 -6.80 14.13
N LEU A 62 -11.08 -6.07 13.66
CA LEU A 62 -11.03 -4.61 13.76
C LEU A 62 -11.51 -3.98 12.45
N SER A 63 -12.58 -3.20 12.51
CA SER A 63 -13.16 -2.54 11.35
C SER A 63 -12.31 -1.34 10.89
N LEU A 64 -12.03 -1.31 9.60
CA LEU A 64 -11.32 -0.21 8.93
C LEU A 64 -12.29 0.62 8.08
N GLN A 65 -11.97 1.89 7.87
CA GLN A 65 -12.70 2.77 6.97
C GLN A 65 -12.06 2.78 5.58
N ASN A 66 -12.89 3.03 4.57
CA ASN A 66 -12.42 3.27 3.22
C ASN A 66 -11.53 4.52 3.17
N SER A 67 -10.57 4.52 2.26
CA SER A 67 -9.65 5.65 2.11
C SER A 67 -9.30 5.92 0.65
N VAL A 68 -8.80 7.11 0.40
CA VAL A 68 -8.19 7.44 -0.90
C VAL A 68 -6.88 6.66 -1.06
N MET A 69 -6.63 6.20 -2.28
CA MET A 69 -5.36 5.63 -2.70
C MET A 69 -4.77 6.47 -3.83
N TYR A 70 -3.45 6.64 -3.83
CA TYR A 70 -2.71 7.26 -4.93
C TYR A 70 -1.33 6.61 -5.07
N GLY A 71 -0.83 6.57 -6.30
CA GLY A 71 0.43 5.88 -6.56
C GLY A 71 0.94 6.05 -7.98
N ALA A 72 2.03 5.34 -8.27
CA ALA A 72 2.67 5.32 -9.57
C ALA A 72 3.16 3.91 -9.92
N LYS A 73 3.30 3.66 -11.21
CA LYS A 73 3.76 2.42 -11.81
C LYS A 73 4.82 2.69 -12.86
N LEU A 74 5.73 1.74 -13.00
CA LEU A 74 6.66 1.63 -14.11
C LEU A 74 6.63 0.20 -14.62
N GLY A 75 6.36 0.01 -15.88
CA GLY A 75 6.24 -1.33 -16.47
C GLY A 75 7.03 -1.47 -17.77
N TYR A 76 7.28 -2.72 -18.10
CA TYR A 76 8.02 -3.13 -19.28
C TYR A 76 7.40 -4.41 -19.86
N TYR A 77 7.04 -4.38 -21.15
CA TYR A 77 6.61 -5.56 -21.90
C TYR A 77 7.73 -6.07 -22.79
N PHE A 78 7.89 -7.39 -22.81
CA PHE A 78 8.99 -8.03 -23.56
C PHE A 78 8.67 -8.05 -25.06
N ASP A 79 9.66 -7.70 -25.88
CA ASP A 79 9.54 -7.72 -27.36
C ASP A 79 9.20 -9.10 -27.91
N SER A 80 9.88 -10.10 -27.38
CA SER A 80 9.72 -11.49 -27.83
C SER A 80 8.37 -12.08 -27.39
N ILE A 81 7.76 -11.54 -26.32
CA ILE A 81 6.52 -12.04 -25.72
C ILE A 81 5.65 -10.84 -25.35
N LYS A 82 5.08 -10.17 -26.33
CA LYS A 82 4.36 -8.89 -26.20
C LYS A 82 3.16 -8.91 -25.23
N TRP A 83 2.65 -10.10 -24.91
CA TRP A 83 1.59 -10.28 -23.93
C TRP A 83 2.09 -10.38 -22.49
N LEU A 84 3.40 -10.53 -22.26
CA LEU A 84 4.01 -10.69 -20.94
C LEU A 84 4.86 -9.45 -20.61
N GLY A 85 4.74 -8.98 -19.38
CA GLY A 85 5.52 -7.87 -18.86
C GLY A 85 5.83 -7.98 -17.38
N ILE A 86 6.68 -7.08 -16.94
CA ILE A 86 6.97 -6.85 -15.51
C ILE A 86 6.63 -5.41 -15.17
N GLU A 87 6.18 -5.21 -13.95
CA GLU A 87 5.80 -3.89 -13.45
C GLU A 87 6.31 -3.72 -12.02
N THR A 88 6.84 -2.56 -11.69
CA THR A 88 7.01 -2.12 -10.32
C THR A 88 5.99 -1.05 -9.99
N GLU A 89 5.48 -1.06 -8.77
CA GLU A 89 4.42 -0.19 -8.35
C GLU A 89 4.64 0.29 -6.92
N VAL A 90 4.31 1.55 -6.66
CA VAL A 90 4.22 2.10 -5.31
C VAL A 90 2.91 2.86 -5.16
N PHE A 91 2.18 2.61 -4.08
CA PHE A 91 1.00 3.39 -3.74
C PHE A 91 0.81 3.52 -2.23
N ASN A 92 0.10 4.56 -1.83
CA ASN A 92 -0.23 4.86 -0.46
C ASN A 92 -1.74 4.87 -0.26
N SER A 93 -2.19 4.37 0.89
CA SER A 93 -3.57 4.49 1.36
C SER A 93 -3.57 4.81 2.86
N THR A 94 -4.60 5.52 3.31
CA THR A 94 -4.70 5.97 4.71
C THR A 94 -6.03 5.54 5.32
N PRO A 95 -6.30 4.22 5.45
CA PRO A 95 -7.49 3.76 6.15
C PRO A 95 -7.46 4.22 7.61
N HIS A 96 -8.64 4.43 8.19
CA HIS A 96 -8.80 4.79 9.59
C HIS A 96 -9.39 3.61 10.35
N LEU A 97 -8.80 3.26 11.49
CA LEU A 97 -9.37 2.28 12.40
C LEU A 97 -10.54 2.93 13.15
N LYS A 98 -11.73 2.34 13.04
CA LYS A 98 -12.91 2.85 13.73
C LYS A 98 -12.79 2.67 15.23
N GLN A 99 -13.26 3.65 16.00
CA GLN A 99 -13.50 3.42 17.43
C GLN A 99 -14.55 2.33 17.58
N GLN A 100 -14.23 1.29 18.34
CA GLN A 100 -15.09 0.11 18.48
C GLN A 100 -14.81 -0.65 19.76
N ASN A 101 -15.81 -1.41 20.23
CA ASN A 101 -15.63 -2.37 21.29
C ASN A 101 -15.16 -3.70 20.69
N VAL A 102 -14.08 -4.20 21.23
CA VAL A 102 -13.42 -5.44 20.80
C VAL A 102 -13.55 -6.46 21.91
N THR A 103 -14.07 -7.64 21.59
CA THR A 103 -14.11 -8.75 22.53
C THR A 103 -12.78 -9.47 22.54
N VAL A 104 -12.19 -9.60 23.71
CA VAL A 104 -10.90 -10.29 23.91
C VAL A 104 -11.14 -11.60 24.67
N ASN A 105 -10.55 -12.68 24.17
CA ASN A 105 -10.59 -14.02 24.75
C ASN A 105 -9.18 -14.46 25.20
N PRO A 106 -9.03 -15.36 26.20
CA PRO A 106 -10.09 -15.96 27.03
C PRO A 106 -10.64 -14.95 28.04
N GLY A 107 -11.90 -15.15 28.44
CA GLY A 107 -12.56 -14.33 29.44
C GLY A 107 -13.70 -13.46 28.91
N ALA A 108 -13.80 -13.32 27.56
CA ALA A 108 -14.87 -12.59 26.87
C ALA A 108 -15.11 -11.17 27.44
N PHE A 109 -14.03 -10.44 27.75
CA PHE A 109 -14.11 -9.05 28.20
C PHE A 109 -14.04 -8.09 27.02
N ASN A 110 -14.76 -6.99 27.11
CA ASN A 110 -14.79 -5.97 26.08
C ASN A 110 -13.77 -4.87 26.37
N VAL A 111 -12.98 -4.53 25.34
CA VAL A 111 -12.05 -3.40 25.37
C VAL A 111 -12.50 -2.37 24.35
N ASN A 112 -12.62 -1.11 24.78
CA ASN A 112 -12.86 -0.01 23.84
C ASN A 112 -11.53 0.37 23.16
N VAL A 113 -11.45 0.14 21.85
CA VAL A 113 -10.31 0.54 21.02
C VAL A 113 -10.62 1.91 20.44
N SER A 114 -9.77 2.89 20.74
CA SER A 114 -9.88 4.23 20.17
C SER A 114 -9.65 4.24 18.68
N GLY A 115 -10.23 5.20 17.97
CA GLY A 115 -9.94 5.42 16.56
C GLY A 115 -8.46 5.78 16.36
N GLN A 116 -7.86 5.22 15.32
CA GLN A 116 -6.44 5.39 15.02
C GLN A 116 -6.23 5.65 13.53
N ASP A 117 -5.27 6.52 13.22
CA ASP A 117 -4.85 6.73 11.85
C ASP A 117 -3.90 5.60 11.44
N VAL A 118 -4.29 4.90 10.39
CA VAL A 118 -3.50 3.84 9.79
C VAL A 118 -3.01 4.31 8.42
N ARG A 119 -1.73 4.20 8.17
CA ARG A 119 -1.14 4.45 6.87
C ARG A 119 -0.53 3.16 6.34
N VAL A 120 -0.90 2.79 5.12
CA VAL A 120 -0.34 1.62 4.44
C VAL A 120 0.30 2.09 3.14
N LEU A 121 1.63 2.04 3.10
CA LEU A 121 2.41 2.19 1.88
C LEU A 121 2.73 0.79 1.35
N ASN A 122 2.35 0.54 0.11
CA ASN A 122 2.72 -0.68 -0.62
C ASN A 122 3.80 -0.34 -1.64
N TRP A 123 4.84 -1.13 -1.67
CA TRP A 123 5.79 -1.17 -2.77
C TRP A 123 5.86 -2.60 -3.31
N ALA A 124 5.34 -2.80 -4.51
CA ALA A 124 5.46 -4.06 -5.24
C ALA A 124 6.65 -3.95 -6.21
N PRO A 125 7.84 -4.42 -5.82
CA PRO A 125 9.03 -4.31 -6.65
C PRO A 125 8.89 -5.06 -7.97
N ILE A 126 8.16 -6.16 -7.97
CA ILE A 126 7.95 -6.98 -9.17
C ILE A 126 6.52 -7.53 -9.16
N ASN A 127 5.73 -7.10 -10.14
CA ASN A 127 4.51 -7.75 -10.59
C ASN A 127 4.76 -8.37 -11.95
N VAL A 128 4.33 -9.59 -12.16
CA VAL A 128 4.22 -10.20 -13.48
C VAL A 128 2.86 -9.82 -14.04
N VAL A 129 2.83 -9.23 -15.22
CA VAL A 129 1.62 -8.73 -15.87
C VAL A 129 1.43 -9.42 -17.20
N VAL A 130 0.23 -9.91 -17.45
CA VAL A 130 -0.18 -10.45 -18.75
C VAL A 130 -1.24 -9.53 -19.35
N ARG A 131 -1.15 -9.25 -20.65
CA ARG A 131 -2.13 -8.43 -21.38
C ARG A 131 -2.57 -9.09 -22.66
N HIS A 132 -3.75 -8.70 -23.12
CA HIS A 132 -4.23 -9.06 -24.45
C HIS A 132 -4.51 -7.80 -25.26
N GLN A 133 -3.82 -7.63 -26.41
CA GLN A 133 -3.94 -6.43 -27.23
C GLN A 133 -5.09 -6.60 -28.23
N MET A 134 -6.12 -5.76 -28.11
CA MET A 134 -7.28 -5.71 -29.01
C MET A 134 -7.41 -4.29 -29.60
N GLY A 135 -6.48 -3.92 -30.45
CA GLY A 135 -6.41 -2.56 -31.01
C GLY A 135 -6.12 -1.51 -29.92
N HIS A 136 -7.09 -0.63 -29.64
CA HIS A 136 -6.96 0.39 -28.60
C HIS A 136 -7.28 -0.12 -27.19
N PHE A 137 -7.89 -1.29 -27.07
CA PHE A 137 -8.33 -1.85 -25.78
C PHE A 137 -7.42 -3.00 -25.36
N GLU A 138 -6.89 -2.93 -24.15
CA GLU A 138 -5.98 -3.92 -23.64
C GLU A 138 -6.40 -4.36 -22.21
N PRO A 139 -7.15 -5.46 -22.07
CA PRO A 139 -7.35 -6.09 -20.77
C PRO A 139 -6.02 -6.68 -20.28
N TYR A 140 -5.82 -6.61 -18.98
CA TYR A 140 -4.62 -7.15 -18.34
C TYR A 140 -4.90 -7.70 -16.96
N ALA A 141 -4.05 -8.61 -16.52
CA ALA A 141 -4.04 -9.13 -15.17
C ALA A 141 -2.59 -9.22 -14.68
N GLY A 142 -2.38 -9.08 -13.39
CA GLY A 142 -1.06 -9.16 -12.80
C GLY A 142 -1.07 -9.73 -11.40
N VAL A 143 0.06 -10.30 -11.01
CA VAL A 143 0.31 -10.82 -9.67
C VAL A 143 1.76 -10.57 -9.30
N GLY A 144 2.01 -10.22 -8.05
CA GLY A 144 3.34 -9.97 -7.55
C GLY A 144 3.42 -10.00 -6.03
N LEU A 145 4.63 -9.80 -5.55
CA LEU A 145 4.91 -9.66 -4.13
C LEU A 145 5.11 -8.18 -3.82
N GLY A 146 4.45 -7.69 -2.77
CA GLY A 146 4.59 -6.34 -2.25
C GLY A 146 5.28 -6.33 -0.90
N LEU A 147 5.99 -5.25 -0.61
CA LEU A 147 6.40 -4.88 0.73
C LEU A 147 5.40 -3.86 1.27
N PHE A 148 4.71 -4.24 2.33
CA PHE A 148 3.70 -3.41 2.97
C PHE A 148 4.30 -2.76 4.21
N PHE A 149 4.34 -1.44 4.22
CA PHE A 149 4.80 -0.62 5.34
C PHE A 149 3.55 -0.04 6.01
N ALA A 150 3.13 -0.66 7.11
CA ALA A 150 2.01 -0.17 7.90
C ALA A 150 2.51 0.69 9.05
N GLN A 151 1.89 1.84 9.26
CA GLN A 151 2.10 2.70 10.41
C GLN A 151 0.75 2.99 11.04
N VAL A 152 0.64 2.74 12.33
CA VAL A 152 -0.52 3.06 13.15
C VAL A 152 -0.13 4.17 14.10
N LYS A 153 -0.89 5.26 14.09
CA LYS A 153 -0.68 6.40 15.00
C LYS A 153 -1.87 6.53 15.93
N GLU A 154 -1.59 6.50 17.22
CA GLU A 154 -2.62 6.72 18.22
C GLU A 154 -2.98 8.21 18.31
N SER A 155 -4.27 8.52 18.18
CA SER A 155 -4.74 9.91 18.12
C SER A 155 -4.61 10.64 19.46
N GLN A 156 -4.58 9.92 20.59
CA GLN A 156 -4.55 10.54 21.92
C GLN A 156 -3.14 10.81 22.43
N THR A 157 -2.21 9.87 22.24
CA THR A 157 -0.83 9.97 22.74
C THR A 157 0.15 10.48 21.69
N GLY A 158 -0.22 10.38 20.40
CA GLY A 158 0.64 10.70 19.28
C GLY A 158 1.73 9.65 19.03
N GLU A 159 1.71 8.55 19.76
CA GLU A 159 2.64 7.43 19.59
C GLU A 159 2.38 6.69 18.29
N SER A 160 3.44 6.19 17.67
CA SER A 160 3.32 5.46 16.42
C SER A 160 3.99 4.10 16.51
N SER A 161 3.30 3.10 15.97
CA SER A 161 3.81 1.76 15.77
C SER A 161 3.91 1.47 14.28
N SER A 162 4.96 0.78 13.86
CA SER A 162 5.16 0.42 12.45
C SER A 162 5.47 -1.05 12.27
N SER A 163 5.03 -1.60 11.16
CA SER A 163 5.30 -2.98 10.76
C SER A 163 5.58 -3.02 9.26
N THR A 164 6.62 -3.74 8.87
CA THR A 164 6.93 -3.98 7.46
C THR A 164 6.86 -5.47 7.19
N ARG A 165 6.02 -5.86 6.23
CA ARG A 165 5.79 -7.27 5.91
C ARG A 165 5.67 -7.49 4.42
N PRO A 166 6.15 -8.65 3.92
CA PRO A 166 5.83 -9.07 2.57
C PRO A 166 4.34 -9.43 2.48
N GLY A 167 3.78 -9.28 1.29
CA GLY A 167 2.39 -9.61 1.03
C GLY A 167 2.12 -9.82 -0.45
N LEU A 168 0.90 -10.23 -0.75
CA LEU A 168 0.42 -10.46 -2.10
C LEU A 168 -0.13 -9.17 -2.69
N ASN A 169 0.22 -8.91 -3.95
CA ASN A 169 -0.36 -7.87 -4.78
C ASN A 169 -0.94 -8.51 -6.04
N THR A 170 -2.23 -8.30 -6.29
CA THR A 170 -2.90 -8.77 -7.51
C THR A 170 -3.64 -7.63 -8.16
N GLN A 171 -3.76 -7.68 -9.48
CA GLN A 171 -4.48 -6.66 -10.25
C GLN A 171 -5.19 -7.27 -11.46
N LEU A 172 -6.35 -6.72 -11.75
CA LEU A 172 -7.14 -7.00 -12.95
C LEU A 172 -7.65 -5.67 -13.49
N GLY A 173 -7.38 -5.37 -14.74
CA GLY A 173 -7.75 -4.09 -15.30
C GLY A 173 -7.91 -4.11 -16.81
N ALA A 174 -8.24 -2.94 -17.33
CA ALA A 174 -8.26 -2.68 -18.75
C ALA A 174 -7.65 -1.31 -19.02
N ARG A 175 -6.92 -1.21 -20.11
CA ARG A 175 -6.27 -0.02 -20.61
C ARG A 175 -6.88 0.34 -21.94
N TYR A 176 -7.10 1.64 -22.17
CA TYR A 176 -7.56 2.19 -23.45
C TYR A 176 -6.53 3.17 -23.98
N LEU A 177 -5.92 2.87 -25.11
CA LEU A 177 -4.95 3.71 -25.79
C LEU A 177 -5.66 4.87 -26.49
N VAL A 178 -5.62 6.06 -25.90
CA VAL A 178 -6.18 7.28 -26.47
C VAL A 178 -5.34 7.76 -27.64
N THR A 179 -4.04 7.60 -27.53
CA THR A 179 -3.06 7.82 -28.59
C THR A 179 -2.06 6.65 -28.60
N LYS A 180 -1.08 6.68 -29.50
CA LYS A 180 -0.01 5.66 -29.52
C LYS A 180 0.80 5.62 -28.21
N ASN A 181 0.87 6.75 -27.49
CA ASN A 181 1.70 6.92 -26.32
C ASN A 181 0.91 7.12 -25.02
N VAL A 182 -0.38 7.52 -25.10
CA VAL A 182 -1.17 7.85 -23.92
C VAL A 182 -2.32 6.86 -23.76
N ALA A 183 -2.39 6.27 -22.60
CA ALA A 183 -3.45 5.35 -22.21
C ALA A 183 -4.17 5.82 -20.94
N LEU A 184 -5.48 5.60 -20.90
CA LEU A 184 -6.29 5.62 -19.68
C LEU A 184 -6.48 4.19 -19.22
N PHE A 185 -6.50 3.97 -17.92
CA PHE A 185 -6.77 2.64 -17.38
C PHE A 185 -7.66 2.68 -16.15
N GLY A 186 -8.38 1.58 -15.96
CA GLY A 186 -9.10 1.28 -14.74
C GLY A 186 -8.73 -0.12 -14.27
N GLU A 187 -8.57 -0.30 -12.98
CA GLU A 187 -8.18 -1.58 -12.42
C GLU A 187 -8.79 -1.82 -11.04
N TRP A 188 -9.03 -3.08 -10.78
CA TRP A 188 -9.30 -3.62 -9.46
C TRP A 188 -8.05 -4.33 -8.96
N LYS A 189 -7.71 -4.10 -7.70
CA LYS A 189 -6.61 -4.77 -7.02
C LYS A 189 -7.10 -5.49 -5.80
N TYR A 190 -6.41 -6.56 -5.45
CA TYR A 190 -6.53 -7.21 -4.15
C TYR A 190 -5.15 -7.33 -3.53
N ASN A 191 -5.03 -6.82 -2.31
CA ASN A 191 -3.82 -6.86 -1.50
C ASN A 191 -4.05 -7.67 -0.25
N TYR A 192 -3.02 -8.42 0.17
CA TYR A 192 -3.03 -9.20 1.40
C TYR A 192 -1.66 -9.19 2.05
N ALA A 193 -1.62 -8.91 3.37
CA ALA A 193 -0.41 -8.98 4.17
C ALA A 193 -0.75 -9.34 5.62
N SER A 194 0.12 -10.08 6.30
CA SER A 194 0.01 -10.34 7.74
C SER A 194 0.95 -9.39 8.48
N PHE A 195 0.40 -8.53 9.31
CA PHE A 195 1.17 -7.60 10.13
C PHE A 195 1.40 -8.13 11.53
N ASN A 196 2.53 -7.74 12.12
CA ASN A 196 2.85 -7.99 13.51
C ASN A 196 3.41 -6.69 14.09
N PHE A 197 2.73 -6.15 15.08
CA PHE A 197 3.04 -4.91 15.77
C PHE A 197 3.62 -5.19 17.16
N SER A 198 4.59 -6.10 17.25
CA SER A 198 5.33 -6.39 18.47
C SER A 198 6.49 -5.41 18.66
N GLY A 199 6.60 -4.85 19.86
CA GLY A 199 7.80 -4.13 20.26
C GLY A 199 7.93 -2.68 19.84
N SER A 200 6.84 -1.98 19.53
CA SER A 200 6.87 -0.52 19.33
C SER A 200 6.68 0.17 20.68
N ALA A 201 7.69 0.94 21.08
CA ALA A 201 7.70 1.68 22.35
C ALA A 201 6.49 2.64 22.47
N PRO A 202 6.04 2.93 23.69
CA PRO A 202 6.56 2.62 25.02
C PRO A 202 5.93 1.40 25.69
N THR A 203 5.08 0.68 24.99
CA THR A 203 4.34 -0.49 25.52
C THR A 203 5.14 -1.79 25.43
N GLN A 204 6.46 -1.74 25.35
CA GLN A 204 7.31 -2.94 25.40
C GLN A 204 7.02 -3.86 26.61
N ALA A 205 6.43 -3.29 27.64
CA ALA A 205 6.00 -4.06 28.82
C ALA A 205 4.64 -4.76 28.67
N THR A 206 3.83 -4.39 27.68
CA THR A 206 2.43 -4.85 27.57
C THR A 206 2.16 -5.78 26.39
N GLY A 207 3.16 -6.09 25.55
CA GLY A 207 2.99 -6.93 24.36
C GLY A 207 2.34 -6.19 23.20
N GLY A 208 2.27 -6.87 22.06
CA GLY A 208 1.72 -6.36 20.81
C GLY A 208 0.57 -7.22 20.31
N PHE A 209 0.24 -7.03 19.05
CA PHE A 209 -0.75 -7.86 18.35
C PHE A 209 -0.31 -8.13 16.92
N GLU A 210 -0.82 -9.20 16.36
CA GLU A 210 -0.67 -9.55 14.95
C GLU A 210 -2.04 -9.81 14.33
N GLY A 211 -2.11 -9.72 13.01
CA GLY A 211 -3.34 -10.01 12.29
C GLY A 211 -3.20 -9.82 10.80
N ASN A 212 -4.25 -10.16 10.08
CA ASN A 212 -4.28 -10.16 8.62
C ASN A 212 -4.97 -8.90 8.10
N TYR A 213 -4.31 -8.22 7.19
CA TYR A 213 -4.83 -7.10 6.41
C TYR A 213 -5.15 -7.57 5.00
N SER A 214 -6.31 -7.23 4.51
CA SER A 214 -6.61 -7.32 3.08
C SER A 214 -7.43 -6.10 2.63
N ALA A 215 -7.27 -5.73 1.37
CA ALA A 215 -8.01 -4.61 0.79
C ALA A 215 -8.32 -4.87 -0.68
N HIS A 216 -9.53 -4.48 -1.07
CA HIS A 216 -9.90 -4.28 -2.46
C HIS A 216 -9.65 -2.82 -2.81
N ILE A 217 -9.08 -2.55 -3.98
CA ILE A 217 -8.80 -1.20 -4.44
C ILE A 217 -9.38 -1.05 -5.83
N LEU A 218 -10.11 0.04 -6.05
CA LEU A 218 -10.54 0.48 -7.37
C LEU A 218 -9.71 1.69 -7.74
N ALA A 219 -8.89 1.57 -8.79
CA ALA A 219 -7.98 2.61 -9.24
C ALA A 219 -8.24 3.01 -10.68
N PHE A 220 -8.00 4.26 -10.98
CA PHE A 220 -8.00 4.83 -12.32
C PHE A 220 -6.72 5.62 -12.53
N GLY A 221 -6.23 5.65 -13.74
CA GLY A 221 -4.98 6.34 -14.00
C GLY A 221 -4.72 6.64 -15.47
N VAL A 222 -3.59 7.30 -15.66
CA VAL A 222 -3.06 7.67 -16.96
C VAL A 222 -1.65 7.10 -17.09
N GLY A 223 -1.37 6.46 -18.20
CA GLY A 223 -0.06 5.92 -18.55
C GLY A 223 0.51 6.58 -19.80
N TYR A 224 1.82 6.72 -19.82
CA TYR A 224 2.58 7.13 -20.98
C TYR A 224 3.50 5.99 -21.42
N HIS A 225 3.36 5.59 -22.67
CA HIS A 225 4.12 4.51 -23.33
C HIS A 225 5.22 5.11 -24.21
N PHE A 226 6.41 4.59 -24.10
CA PHE A 226 7.59 5.03 -24.88
C PHE A 226 7.78 4.21 -26.14
#